data_871cba27ccdfc9700365bfda70749505
#
_entry.id   871cba27ccdfc9700365bfda70749505
#
_cell.length_a   1.000
_cell.length_b   1.000
_cell.length_c   1.000
_cell.angle_alpha   90.00
_cell.angle_beta   90.00
_cell.angle_gamma   90.00
#
_symmetry.space_group_name_H-M   'P 1'
#
loop_
_entity.id
_entity.type
_entity.pdbx_description
1 polymer ?
#
loop_
_entity_poly.entity_id
_entity_poly.type
_entity_poly.pdbx_seq_one_letter_code
_entity_poly.pdbx_strand_id
1 'polypeptide(L)'
;VVLHVLSLPIVNMIKSTTYTYIAALLIAAITMLSCNKDVRTFTDMHFSFVFDETQERLDNLGNPSTLPVGHAAQTPEFSLMSVHYIELSQDAFTPFKDGNILYMAPETDAGGESAINFDSSLLANENTDFLKVNLERLQPGTYLYARVSVAYQQYTVDFNLNNIPIVGNLPNQRGAVASFIGYRTYIGDLKIENLTTTINANKAQGFWGFETLFTDGLADYNAIYTGQSPAGATTVVNPIDATSPVPAGSCVITGAFSE
;
A
#
# COMPACT_ATOMS: atom_id res chain seq x y z
N VAL A 1 -3.56 8.08 4.54
CA VAL A 1 -2.31 7.37 4.22
C VAL A 1 -1.77 7.88 2.89
N VAL A 2 -0.54 8.34 2.88
CA VAL A 2 0.13 8.86 1.67
C VAL A 2 1.24 7.89 1.28
N LEU A 3 1.26 7.48 0.02
CA LEU A 3 2.38 6.71 -0.53
C LEU A 3 3.47 7.69 -0.96
N HIS A 4 4.64 7.63 -0.33
CA HIS A 4 5.78 8.45 -0.72
C HIS A 4 6.68 7.70 -1.72
N VAL A 5 6.91 8.31 -2.87
CA VAL A 5 7.85 7.82 -3.89
C VAL A 5 8.98 8.83 -4.01
N LEU A 6 10.17 8.45 -3.56
CA LEU A 6 11.37 9.28 -3.68
C LEU A 6 11.99 9.10 -5.07
N SER A 7 11.94 10.13 -5.91
CA SER A 7 12.62 10.18 -7.20
C SER A 7 13.91 11.00 -7.12
N LEU A 8 14.96 10.55 -7.78
CA LEU A 8 16.22 11.27 -7.93
C LEU A 8 16.35 11.88 -9.35
N PRO A 9 17.15 12.92 -9.54
CA PRO A 9 17.06 13.85 -10.66
C PRO A 9 17.52 13.26 -12.00
N ILE A 10 16.87 13.72 -13.07
CA ILE A 10 17.14 13.42 -14.48
C ILE A 10 18.46 14.04 -14.91
N VAL A 11 19.35 13.22 -15.50
CA VAL A 11 20.59 13.71 -16.13
C VAL A 11 20.33 13.93 -17.62
N ASN A 12 20.45 15.20 -18.05
CA ASN A 12 20.35 15.62 -19.44
C ASN A 12 21.56 15.17 -20.26
N MET A 13 21.31 14.48 -21.39
CA MET A 13 22.32 14.20 -22.42
C MET A 13 22.44 15.36 -23.40
N ILE A 14 23.62 15.93 -23.49
CA ILE A 14 24.00 16.95 -24.49
C ILE A 14 24.65 16.25 -25.70
N LYS A 15 24.11 16.51 -26.91
CA LYS A 15 24.71 16.14 -28.18
C LYS A 15 25.72 17.20 -28.62
N SER A 16 26.89 16.81 -29.06
CA SER A 16 27.79 17.66 -29.84
C SER A 16 28.41 16.90 -30.99
N THR A 17 28.34 17.51 -32.16
CA THR A 17 28.79 17.02 -33.48
C THR A 17 30.14 17.61 -33.88
N THR A 18 30.98 16.77 -34.45
CA THR A 18 32.07 16.97 -35.46
C THR A 18 33.21 17.96 -35.20
N TYR A 19 34.45 17.43 -35.28
CA TYR A 19 35.57 17.93 -36.13
C TYR A 19 36.78 16.96 -36.13
N THR A 20 37.06 16.43 -37.24
CA THR A 20 38.17 16.37 -38.16
C THR A 20 39.33 15.39 -37.92
N TYR A 21 39.51 14.54 -38.89
CA TYR A 21 40.50 13.57 -39.23
C TYR A 21 41.93 14.16 -39.37
N ILE A 22 42.83 14.05 -38.42
CA ILE A 22 44.31 14.04 -38.60
C ILE A 22 45.05 13.54 -37.32
N ALA A 23 44.40 13.37 -36.24
CA ALA A 23 45.02 12.80 -35.03
C ALA A 23 44.68 11.29 -34.84
N ALA A 24 44.25 10.62 -35.90
CA ALA A 24 43.58 9.32 -35.82
C ALA A 24 44.52 8.11 -35.60
N LEU A 25 45.82 8.26 -35.61
CA LEU A 25 46.75 7.12 -35.48
C LEU A 25 47.53 7.07 -34.17
N LEU A 26 47.58 8.16 -33.40
CA LEU A 26 48.21 8.19 -32.08
C LEU A 26 47.19 8.08 -30.95
N ILE A 27 45.93 8.35 -31.21
CA ILE A 27 44.85 8.24 -30.25
C ILE A 27 44.24 6.83 -30.17
N ALA A 28 44.41 6.05 -31.28
CA ALA A 28 43.89 4.66 -31.30
C ALA A 28 44.65 3.68 -30.39
N ALA A 29 45.84 4.02 -29.92
CA ALA A 29 46.57 3.19 -28.96
C ALA A 29 46.29 3.52 -27.49
N ILE A 30 45.71 4.68 -27.19
CA ILE A 30 45.37 5.11 -25.81
C ILE A 30 43.91 4.83 -25.48
N THR A 31 43.05 4.69 -26.49
CA THR A 31 41.60 4.37 -26.26
C THR A 31 41.33 2.91 -25.96
N MET A 32 42.32 2.02 -26.08
CA MET A 32 42.14 0.60 -25.72
C MET A 32 42.32 0.32 -24.22
N LEU A 33 42.65 1.33 -23.42
CA LEU A 33 42.86 1.17 -21.96
C LEU A 33 41.82 1.92 -21.09
N SER A 34 40.88 2.62 -21.70
CA SER A 34 39.76 3.20 -21.00
C SER A 34 38.46 2.44 -21.28
N CYS A 35 38.50 1.15 -21.01
CA CYS A 35 37.25 0.49 -20.65
C CYS A 35 36.89 0.97 -19.21
N ASN A 36 36.57 2.26 -19.08
CA ASN A 36 35.75 2.67 -18.00
C ASN A 36 34.44 1.89 -18.18
N LYS A 37 34.32 0.76 -17.49
CA LYS A 37 33.01 0.30 -17.11
C LYS A 37 32.41 1.51 -16.39
N ASP A 38 31.56 2.24 -17.10
CA ASP A 38 30.57 3.07 -16.43
C ASP A 38 29.92 2.15 -15.43
N VAL A 39 30.34 2.26 -14.19
CA VAL A 39 29.60 1.66 -13.09
C VAL A 39 28.30 2.47 -13.09
N ARG A 40 27.35 1.99 -13.90
CA ARG A 40 26.00 2.50 -13.82
C ARG A 40 25.57 2.23 -12.40
N THR A 41 25.61 3.25 -11.57
CA THR A 41 24.96 3.24 -10.26
C THR A 41 23.48 3.22 -10.56
N PHE A 42 22.92 2.00 -10.65
CA PHE A 42 21.50 1.84 -10.78
C PHE A 42 20.86 2.41 -9.52
N THR A 43 19.98 3.33 -9.72
CA THR A 43 19.20 3.91 -8.61
C THR A 43 17.96 3.03 -8.44
N ASP A 44 17.76 2.54 -7.24
CA ASP A 44 16.55 1.82 -6.89
C ASP A 44 15.43 2.83 -6.58
N MET A 45 14.21 2.49 -6.97
CA MET A 45 13.01 3.15 -6.50
C MET A 45 12.55 2.45 -5.23
N HIS A 46 12.31 3.24 -4.18
CA HIS A 46 11.91 2.74 -2.88
C HIS A 46 10.46 3.10 -2.62
N PHE A 47 9.71 2.19 -2.02
CA PHE A 47 8.33 2.37 -1.64
C PHE A 47 8.19 2.20 -0.13
N SER A 48 7.61 3.20 0.51
CA SER A 48 7.28 3.19 1.93
C SER A 48 5.90 3.80 2.16
N PHE A 49 5.28 3.51 3.30
CA PHE A 49 4.07 4.18 3.73
C PHE A 49 4.40 5.34 4.68
N VAL A 50 3.65 6.42 4.53
CA VAL A 50 3.59 7.50 5.50
C VAL A 50 2.16 7.55 6.04
N PHE A 51 2.01 7.45 7.34
CA PHE A 51 0.73 7.53 8.03
C PHE A 51 0.53 8.93 8.55
N ASP A 52 -0.23 9.74 7.80
CA ASP A 52 -0.48 11.14 8.16
C ASP A 52 -1.79 11.24 8.95
N GLU A 53 -1.66 11.38 10.27
CA GLU A 53 -2.80 11.53 11.17
C GLU A 53 -3.47 12.91 11.05
N THR A 54 -2.81 13.87 10.41
CA THR A 54 -3.35 15.21 10.19
C THR A 54 -4.18 15.31 8.92
N GLN A 55 -4.21 14.26 8.10
CA GLN A 55 -4.98 14.20 6.86
C GLN A 55 -6.46 14.47 7.15
N GLU A 56 -7.04 15.43 6.46
CA GLU A 56 -8.47 15.68 6.52
C GLU A 56 -9.28 14.44 6.16
N ARG A 57 -10.45 14.32 6.78
CA ARG A 57 -11.40 13.27 6.40
C ARG A 57 -11.85 13.47 4.95
N LEU A 58 -11.72 12.42 4.17
CA LEU A 58 -12.14 12.40 2.77
C LEU A 58 -13.41 11.56 2.59
N ASP A 59 -14.20 11.92 1.57
CA ASP A 59 -15.26 11.05 1.07
C ASP A 59 -14.69 9.93 0.18
N ASN A 60 -15.56 9.13 -0.41
CA ASN A 60 -15.17 8.03 -1.29
C ASN A 60 -14.64 8.47 -2.66
N LEU A 61 -14.62 9.76 -2.94
CA LEU A 61 -14.03 10.34 -4.15
C LEU A 61 -12.73 11.11 -3.86
N GLY A 62 -12.32 11.16 -2.59
CA GLY A 62 -11.12 11.87 -2.17
C GLY A 62 -11.33 13.35 -1.88
N ASN A 63 -12.59 13.84 -1.81
CA ASN A 63 -12.85 15.22 -1.45
C ASN A 63 -13.00 15.40 0.06
N PRO A 64 -12.59 16.55 0.63
CA PRO A 64 -12.84 16.85 2.03
C PRO A 64 -14.30 16.65 2.42
N SER A 65 -14.54 15.96 3.51
CA SER A 65 -15.88 15.57 3.93
C SER A 65 -16.07 15.72 5.45
N THR A 66 -17.25 16.23 5.81
CA THR A 66 -17.65 16.31 7.21
C THR A 66 -18.34 15.04 7.67
N LEU A 67 -18.27 14.78 8.97
CA LEU A 67 -18.95 13.63 9.56
C LEU A 67 -20.47 13.86 9.54
N PRO A 68 -21.27 12.94 8.99
CA PRO A 68 -22.73 13.06 9.01
C PRO A 68 -23.28 13.09 10.46
N VAL A 69 -24.38 13.79 10.64
CA VAL A 69 -25.05 13.87 11.95
C VAL A 69 -25.42 12.48 12.45
N GLY A 70 -25.10 12.20 13.71
CA GLY A 70 -25.36 10.91 14.34
C GLY A 70 -24.30 9.83 14.08
N HIS A 71 -23.24 10.15 13.34
CA HIS A 71 -22.10 9.27 13.15
C HIS A 71 -20.93 9.68 14.05
N ALA A 72 -20.08 8.72 14.39
CA ALA A 72 -18.85 8.95 15.12
C ALA A 72 -17.65 8.47 14.27
N ALA A 73 -16.53 9.15 14.40
CA ALA A 73 -15.26 8.75 13.79
C ALA A 73 -14.12 9.14 14.71
N GLN A 74 -13.00 8.45 14.56
CA GLN A 74 -11.73 8.84 15.14
C GLN A 74 -10.63 8.63 14.11
N THR A 75 -9.52 9.31 14.27
CA THR A 75 -8.30 9.05 13.51
C THR A 75 -7.64 7.80 14.09
N PRO A 76 -7.46 6.73 13.30
CA PRO A 76 -6.79 5.53 13.78
C PRO A 76 -5.26 5.74 13.82
N GLU A 77 -4.58 5.04 14.73
CA GLU A 77 -3.13 4.94 14.71
C GLU A 77 -2.73 3.72 13.87
N PHE A 78 -2.25 3.94 12.66
CA PHE A 78 -1.83 2.85 11.77
C PHE A 78 -0.52 2.24 12.24
N SER A 79 -0.43 0.91 12.19
CA SER A 79 0.76 0.15 12.56
C SER A 79 1.35 -0.65 11.40
N LEU A 80 0.51 -1.27 10.58
CA LEU A 80 0.92 -2.11 9.45
C LEU A 80 0.04 -1.88 8.24
N MET A 81 0.66 -1.99 7.06
CA MET A 81 -0.06 -1.96 5.79
C MET A 81 0.56 -2.95 4.80
N SER A 82 -0.24 -3.44 3.85
CA SER A 82 0.20 -4.28 2.75
C SER A 82 -0.43 -3.84 1.46
N VAL A 83 0.32 -3.95 0.38
CA VAL A 83 -0.19 -3.79 -0.98
C VAL A 83 -0.21 -5.13 -1.71
N HIS A 84 -1.19 -5.29 -2.57
CA HIS A 84 -1.29 -6.42 -3.48
C HIS A 84 -0.62 -6.14 -4.82
N TYR A 85 -0.68 -4.89 -5.29
CA TYR A 85 -0.29 -4.53 -6.64
C TYR A 85 0.22 -3.09 -6.72
N ILE A 86 1.30 -2.88 -7.51
CA ILE A 86 1.82 -1.55 -7.84
C ILE A 86 2.12 -1.51 -9.32
N GLU A 87 1.61 -0.49 -10.02
CA GLU A 87 1.81 -0.23 -11.43
C GLU A 87 2.13 1.25 -11.64
N LEU A 88 3.05 1.55 -12.55
CA LEU A 88 3.28 2.90 -13.05
C LEU A 88 2.62 3.05 -14.42
N SER A 89 1.96 4.18 -14.65
CA SER A 89 1.37 4.51 -15.94
C SER A 89 1.73 5.92 -16.40
N GLN A 90 1.72 6.13 -17.72
CA GLN A 90 2.00 7.43 -18.32
C GLN A 90 0.75 8.30 -18.37
N ASP A 91 -0.42 7.68 -18.37
CA ASP A 91 -1.73 8.31 -18.46
C ASP A 91 -2.69 7.74 -17.41
N ALA A 92 -3.55 8.58 -16.83
CA ALA A 92 -4.56 8.17 -15.86
C ALA A 92 -5.56 7.15 -16.43
N PHE A 93 -5.77 7.18 -17.75
CA PHE A 93 -6.70 6.32 -18.48
C PHE A 93 -6.06 5.05 -19.06
N THR A 94 -4.76 4.80 -18.81
CA THR A 94 -4.13 3.53 -19.17
C THR A 94 -4.98 2.38 -18.61
N PRO A 95 -5.36 1.37 -19.42
CA PRO A 95 -6.13 0.23 -18.92
C PRO A 95 -5.38 -0.49 -17.78
N PHE A 96 -6.14 -1.11 -16.89
CA PHE A 96 -5.56 -1.86 -15.77
C PHE A 96 -4.67 -3.00 -16.26
N LYS A 97 -3.44 -3.06 -15.76
CA LYS A 97 -2.36 -3.97 -16.15
C LYS A 97 -1.67 -3.66 -17.48
N ASP A 98 -1.99 -2.56 -18.14
CA ASP A 98 -1.31 -2.14 -19.37
C ASP A 98 -0.13 -1.18 -19.13
N GLY A 99 0.07 -0.75 -17.89
CA GLY A 99 1.24 0.02 -17.47
C GLY A 99 2.45 -0.85 -17.13
N ASN A 100 3.41 -0.28 -16.43
CA ASN A 100 4.59 -0.99 -15.96
C ASN A 100 4.35 -1.55 -14.55
N ILE A 101 4.12 -2.86 -14.46
CA ILE A 101 3.87 -3.53 -13.20
C ILE A 101 5.18 -3.68 -12.43
N LEU A 102 5.26 -3.06 -11.26
CA LEU A 102 6.42 -3.10 -10.38
C LEU A 102 6.34 -4.22 -9.35
N TYR A 103 5.14 -4.49 -8.89
CA TYR A 103 4.89 -5.49 -7.86
C TYR A 103 3.51 -6.12 -8.00
N MET A 104 3.46 -7.41 -7.76
CA MET A 104 2.24 -8.18 -7.59
C MET A 104 2.48 -9.19 -6.47
N ALA A 105 1.67 -9.11 -5.42
CA ALA A 105 1.75 -10.05 -4.32
C ALA A 105 1.41 -11.47 -4.76
N PRO A 106 1.95 -12.49 -4.11
CA PRO A 106 1.56 -13.87 -4.38
C PRO A 106 0.06 -14.09 -4.18
N GLU A 107 -0.52 -14.89 -5.06
CA GLU A 107 -1.88 -15.39 -4.96
C GLU A 107 -1.88 -16.89 -4.70
N THR A 108 -2.98 -17.44 -4.22
CA THR A 108 -3.16 -18.86 -3.92
C THR A 108 -4.59 -19.31 -4.18
N ASP A 109 -4.74 -20.57 -4.55
CA ASP A 109 -6.02 -21.25 -4.71
C ASP A 109 -6.37 -22.13 -3.49
N ALA A 110 -5.64 -22.01 -2.39
CA ALA A 110 -5.83 -22.84 -1.20
C ALA A 110 -7.24 -22.75 -0.61
N GLY A 111 -7.95 -21.63 -0.83
CA GLY A 111 -9.35 -21.45 -0.45
C GLY A 111 -10.37 -21.85 -1.51
N GLY A 112 -9.94 -22.52 -2.60
CA GLY A 112 -10.80 -22.99 -3.69
C GLY A 112 -10.90 -22.03 -4.86
N GLU A 113 -10.65 -20.75 -4.68
CA GLU A 113 -10.61 -19.72 -5.72
C GLU A 113 -9.38 -18.85 -5.50
N SER A 114 -8.82 -18.28 -6.60
CA SER A 114 -7.65 -17.41 -6.51
C SER A 114 -7.89 -16.20 -5.58
N ALA A 115 -6.96 -15.99 -4.68
CA ALA A 115 -7.01 -14.97 -3.66
C ALA A 115 -5.59 -14.48 -3.32
N ILE A 116 -5.49 -13.26 -2.82
CA ILE A 116 -4.24 -12.74 -2.26
C ILE A 116 -3.80 -13.67 -1.13
N ASN A 117 -2.56 -14.16 -1.20
CA ASN A 117 -2.00 -14.99 -0.14
C ASN A 117 -1.49 -14.10 1.00
N PHE A 118 -2.27 -13.96 2.08
CA PHE A 118 -1.91 -13.11 3.20
C PHE A 118 -0.62 -13.55 3.89
N ASP A 119 -0.39 -14.86 4.02
CA ASP A 119 0.78 -15.42 4.69
C ASP A 119 2.10 -15.09 3.96
N SER A 120 2.00 -14.71 2.68
CA SER A 120 3.14 -14.30 1.85
C SER A 120 3.14 -12.81 1.53
N SER A 121 2.27 -12.02 2.13
CA SER A 121 2.17 -10.58 1.89
C SER A 121 3.33 -9.82 2.51
N LEU A 122 3.80 -8.79 1.83
CA LEU A 122 4.75 -7.83 2.40
C LEU A 122 4.00 -6.88 3.32
N LEU A 123 4.28 -6.98 4.60
CA LEU A 123 3.75 -6.08 5.62
C LEU A 123 4.80 -5.02 5.95
N ALA A 124 4.40 -3.76 6.00
CA ALA A 124 5.29 -2.66 6.32
C ALA A 124 4.71 -1.74 7.39
N ASN A 125 5.60 -1.29 8.26
CA ASN A 125 5.34 -0.21 9.20
C ASN A 125 5.57 1.14 8.51
N GLU A 126 5.22 2.19 9.22
CA GLU A 126 5.49 3.56 8.77
C GLU A 126 6.98 3.78 8.46
N ASN A 127 7.25 4.52 7.40
CA ASN A 127 8.60 4.91 6.95
C ASN A 127 9.57 3.72 6.74
N THR A 128 9.05 2.52 6.56
CA THR A 128 9.84 1.33 6.25
C THR A 128 9.73 1.00 4.77
N ASP A 129 10.86 0.86 4.10
CA ASP A 129 10.89 0.40 2.71
C ASP A 129 10.38 -1.05 2.62
N PHE A 130 9.23 -1.25 2.04
CA PHE A 130 8.68 -2.58 1.83
C PHE A 130 8.98 -3.14 0.44
N LEU A 131 9.31 -2.27 -0.51
CA LEU A 131 9.63 -2.67 -1.87
C LEU A 131 10.76 -1.80 -2.43
N LYS A 132 11.73 -2.46 -3.03
CA LYS A 132 12.79 -1.87 -3.83
C LYS A 132 12.67 -2.36 -5.26
N VAL A 133 12.62 -1.44 -6.21
CA VAL A 133 12.58 -1.75 -7.64
C VAL A 133 13.77 -1.12 -8.32
N ASN A 134 14.60 -1.96 -8.96
CA ASN A 134 15.71 -1.48 -9.78
C ASN A 134 15.14 -0.79 -11.02
N LEU A 135 15.55 0.45 -11.26
CA LEU A 135 15.08 1.27 -12.38
C LEU A 135 15.42 0.69 -13.76
N GLU A 136 16.39 -0.22 -13.86
CA GLU A 136 16.65 -0.95 -15.11
C GLU A 136 15.48 -1.82 -15.56
N ARG A 137 14.62 -2.23 -14.64
CA ARG A 137 13.43 -3.02 -14.95
C ARG A 137 12.31 -2.20 -15.54
N LEU A 138 12.39 -0.87 -15.41
CA LEU A 138 11.40 0.03 -15.99
C LEU A 138 11.66 0.22 -17.46
N GLN A 139 10.61 0.21 -18.24
CA GLN A 139 10.69 0.66 -19.61
C GLN A 139 11.01 2.18 -19.63
N PRO A 140 11.90 2.65 -20.51
CA PRO A 140 12.19 4.06 -20.62
C PRO A 140 10.91 4.86 -20.93
N GLY A 141 10.67 5.92 -20.15
CA GLY A 141 9.49 6.75 -20.33
C GLY A 141 9.29 7.73 -19.16
N THR A 142 8.29 8.57 -19.28
CA THR A 142 7.82 9.45 -18.20
C THR A 142 6.56 8.85 -17.62
N TYR A 143 6.57 8.56 -16.34
CA TYR A 143 5.42 8.03 -15.61
C TYR A 143 4.83 9.14 -14.75
N LEU A 144 3.58 9.46 -15.00
CA LEU A 144 2.87 10.53 -14.31
C LEU A 144 1.94 10.01 -13.21
N TYR A 145 1.64 8.71 -13.24
CA TYR A 145 0.67 8.09 -12.34
C TYR A 145 1.18 6.79 -11.75
N ALA A 146 0.79 6.55 -10.51
CA ALA A 146 0.93 5.27 -9.85
C ALA A 146 -0.44 4.68 -9.53
N ARG A 147 -0.59 3.38 -9.74
CA ARG A 147 -1.73 2.59 -9.27
C ARG A 147 -1.29 1.68 -8.16
N VAL A 148 -2.03 1.69 -7.08
CA VAL A 148 -1.76 0.87 -5.91
C VAL A 148 -3.03 0.16 -5.50
N SER A 149 -2.94 -1.16 -5.31
CA SER A 149 -3.99 -1.96 -4.68
C SER A 149 -3.57 -2.23 -3.25
N VAL A 150 -4.20 -1.58 -2.28
CA VAL A 150 -3.99 -1.87 -0.87
C VAL A 150 -4.78 -3.13 -0.51
N ALA A 151 -4.13 -4.06 0.19
CA ALA A 151 -4.71 -5.36 0.53
C ALA A 151 -5.11 -5.46 2.00
N TYR A 152 -4.31 -4.89 2.88
CA TYR A 152 -4.45 -5.03 4.32
C TYR A 152 -3.99 -3.76 5.03
N GLN A 153 -4.64 -3.46 6.14
CA GLN A 153 -4.21 -2.43 7.07
C GLN A 153 -4.49 -2.86 8.51
N GLN A 154 -3.59 -2.51 9.41
CA GLN A 154 -3.72 -2.70 10.85
C GLN A 154 -3.56 -1.36 11.55
N TYR A 155 -4.42 -1.11 12.52
CA TYR A 155 -4.41 0.14 13.27
C TYR A 155 -5.04 -0.06 14.63
N THR A 156 -4.72 0.83 15.57
CA THR A 156 -5.35 0.86 16.89
C THR A 156 -6.43 1.92 16.96
N VAL A 157 -7.43 1.64 17.80
CA VAL A 157 -8.55 2.52 18.08
C VAL A 157 -8.83 2.53 19.57
N ASP A 158 -9.31 3.66 20.07
CA ASP A 158 -9.83 3.78 21.43
C ASP A 158 -11.34 3.56 21.44
N PHE A 159 -11.84 2.89 22.47
CA PHE A 159 -13.25 2.61 22.62
C PHE A 159 -13.68 2.60 24.09
N ASN A 160 -14.98 2.71 24.31
CA ASN A 160 -15.58 2.60 25.63
C ASN A 160 -16.50 1.38 25.67
N LEU A 161 -16.40 0.58 26.72
CA LEU A 161 -17.34 -0.50 27.01
C LEU A 161 -18.34 -0.01 28.04
N ASN A 162 -19.62 -0.02 27.68
CA ASN A 162 -20.66 0.46 28.55
C ASN A 162 -21.61 -0.66 28.96
N ASN A 163 -22.14 -0.59 30.19
CA ASN A 163 -23.12 -1.52 30.72
C ASN A 163 -22.65 -2.99 30.78
N ILE A 164 -21.37 -3.22 31.05
CA ILE A 164 -20.86 -4.59 31.24
C ILE A 164 -21.45 -5.15 32.51
N PRO A 165 -22.09 -6.32 32.46
CA PRO A 165 -22.67 -6.94 33.68
C PRO A 165 -21.61 -7.06 34.77
N ILE A 166 -21.99 -6.66 36.01
CA ILE A 166 -21.15 -6.68 37.22
C ILE A 166 -20.07 -5.59 37.24
N VAL A 167 -19.41 -5.28 36.10
CA VAL A 167 -18.28 -4.36 36.00
C VAL A 167 -18.73 -2.91 35.80
N GLY A 168 -19.81 -2.69 35.05
CA GLY A 168 -20.30 -1.35 34.73
C GLY A 168 -19.68 -0.80 33.43
N ASN A 169 -19.11 0.42 33.52
CA ASN A 169 -18.52 1.09 32.36
C ASN A 169 -16.98 1.06 32.44
N LEU A 170 -16.34 0.66 31.39
CA LEU A 170 -14.87 0.74 31.19
C LEU A 170 -14.56 1.74 30.07
N PRO A 171 -14.23 2.99 30.40
CA PRO A 171 -13.82 3.97 29.41
C PRO A 171 -12.36 3.78 28.98
N ASN A 172 -11.99 4.40 27.86
CA ASN A 172 -10.62 4.51 27.38
C ASN A 172 -9.90 3.15 27.22
N GLN A 173 -10.61 2.18 26.68
CA GLN A 173 -10.03 0.91 26.30
C GLN A 173 -9.40 1.05 24.91
N ARG A 174 -8.37 0.26 24.64
CA ARG A 174 -7.65 0.25 23.37
C ARG A 174 -7.75 -1.13 22.72
N GLY A 175 -7.88 -1.16 21.41
CA GLY A 175 -7.89 -2.39 20.63
C GLY A 175 -7.28 -2.22 19.26
N ALA A 176 -6.82 -3.32 18.70
CA ALA A 176 -6.22 -3.34 17.37
C ALA A 176 -7.19 -3.93 16.34
N VAL A 177 -7.31 -3.26 15.21
CA VAL A 177 -8.13 -3.69 14.08
C VAL A 177 -7.24 -4.18 12.97
N ALA A 178 -7.49 -5.36 12.46
CA ALA A 178 -6.97 -5.89 11.21
C ALA A 178 -8.07 -5.79 10.15
N SER A 179 -7.84 -5.02 9.09
CA SER A 179 -8.84 -4.77 8.06
C SER A 179 -8.34 -5.24 6.69
N PHE A 180 -9.10 -6.13 6.05
CA PHE A 180 -8.79 -6.71 4.75
C PHE A 180 -9.57 -5.98 3.67
N ILE A 181 -8.89 -5.15 2.90
CA ILE A 181 -9.47 -4.30 1.87
C ILE A 181 -9.16 -4.78 0.45
N GLY A 182 -8.34 -5.81 0.30
CA GLY A 182 -8.11 -6.50 -0.97
C GLY A 182 -9.37 -7.19 -1.51
N TYR A 183 -9.41 -7.41 -2.81
CA TYR A 183 -10.58 -7.98 -3.51
C TYR A 183 -11.04 -9.33 -2.94
N ARG A 184 -10.10 -10.17 -2.54
CA ARG A 184 -10.26 -11.47 -1.85
C ARG A 184 -8.93 -11.85 -1.25
N THR A 185 -8.93 -12.35 -0.03
CA THR A 185 -7.70 -12.72 0.67
C THR A 185 -7.85 -14.09 1.31
N TYR A 186 -6.93 -15.01 1.01
CA TYR A 186 -6.77 -16.24 1.76
C TYR A 186 -5.94 -15.95 3.00
N ILE A 187 -6.44 -16.33 4.15
CA ILE A 187 -5.82 -16.13 5.46
C ILE A 187 -5.68 -17.51 6.10
N GLY A 188 -4.46 -17.96 6.34
CA GLY A 188 -4.18 -19.15 7.15
C GLY A 188 -4.40 -18.84 8.62
N ASP A 189 -3.45 -18.19 9.24
CA ASP A 189 -3.53 -17.68 10.60
C ASP A 189 -3.55 -16.15 10.59
N LEU A 190 -4.46 -15.56 11.36
CA LEU A 190 -4.54 -14.12 11.58
C LEU A 190 -3.91 -13.79 12.93
N LYS A 191 -2.73 -13.18 12.90
CA LYS A 191 -2.12 -12.51 14.04
C LYS A 191 -2.41 -11.02 13.93
N ILE A 192 -2.92 -10.41 15.00
CA ILE A 192 -3.16 -8.95 15.05
C ILE A 192 -2.02 -8.29 15.84
N GLU A 193 -2.07 -8.21 17.12
CA GLU A 193 -0.95 -7.72 17.94
C GLU A 193 -0.29 -8.87 18.73
N ASN A 194 -1.01 -9.39 19.71
CA ASN A 194 -0.52 -10.38 20.65
C ASN A 194 -1.12 -11.77 20.41
N LEU A 195 -2.33 -11.80 19.89
CA LEU A 195 -3.09 -13.02 19.72
C LEU A 195 -3.10 -13.47 18.26
N THR A 196 -3.27 -14.77 18.08
CA THR A 196 -3.42 -15.42 16.77
C THR A 196 -4.69 -16.25 16.76
N THR A 197 -5.42 -16.20 15.67
CA THR A 197 -6.58 -17.07 15.43
C THR A 197 -6.48 -17.71 14.04
N THR A 198 -6.83 -18.98 13.92
CA THR A 198 -6.83 -19.69 12.66
C THR A 198 -8.11 -19.39 11.89
N ILE A 199 -7.97 -18.93 10.65
CA ILE A 199 -9.07 -18.63 9.73
C ILE A 199 -9.17 -19.73 8.67
N ASN A 200 -8.06 -20.06 8.01
CA ASN A 200 -7.90 -21.10 6.99
C ASN A 200 -8.97 -21.04 5.89
N ALA A 201 -9.23 -19.88 5.34
CA ALA A 201 -10.27 -19.65 4.34
C ALA A 201 -10.05 -18.37 3.52
N ASN A 202 -10.63 -18.34 2.30
CA ASN A 202 -10.81 -17.10 1.58
C ASN A 202 -11.81 -16.19 2.29
N LYS A 203 -11.44 -14.90 2.38
CA LYS A 203 -12.31 -13.84 2.90
C LYS A 203 -12.57 -12.80 1.82
N ALA A 204 -13.79 -12.31 1.79
CA ALA A 204 -14.16 -11.23 0.88
C ALA A 204 -13.59 -9.89 1.37
N GLN A 205 -13.53 -8.92 0.47
CA GLN A 205 -13.22 -7.54 0.81
C GLN A 205 -14.09 -7.05 1.98
N GLY A 206 -13.46 -6.38 2.95
CA GLY A 206 -14.15 -5.91 4.16
C GLY A 206 -14.23 -6.94 5.29
N PHE A 207 -13.54 -8.08 5.18
CA PHE A 207 -13.29 -8.91 6.36
C PHE A 207 -12.42 -8.16 7.36
N TRP A 208 -12.70 -8.34 8.65
CA TRP A 208 -11.95 -7.68 9.70
C TRP A 208 -11.73 -8.61 10.91
N GLY A 209 -10.64 -8.35 11.62
CA GLY A 209 -10.37 -8.88 12.95
C GLY A 209 -10.20 -7.72 13.94
N PHE A 210 -10.62 -7.93 15.16
CA PHE A 210 -10.45 -6.99 16.26
C PHE A 210 -9.88 -7.72 17.46
N GLU A 211 -8.70 -7.33 17.88
CA GLU A 211 -8.08 -7.79 19.12
C GLU A 211 -8.29 -6.74 20.19
N THR A 212 -8.89 -7.14 21.29
CA THR A 212 -9.04 -6.29 22.47
C THR A 212 -8.27 -6.88 23.64
N LEU A 213 -7.63 -6.00 24.40
CA LEU A 213 -7.07 -6.27 25.71
C LEU A 213 -7.67 -5.25 26.67
N PHE A 214 -8.49 -5.71 27.58
CA PHE A 214 -8.96 -4.86 28.68
C PHE A 214 -8.92 -5.61 30.00
N THR A 215 -8.80 -4.84 31.07
CA THR A 215 -8.83 -5.36 32.43
C THR A 215 -9.96 -4.70 33.21
N ASP A 216 -10.65 -5.47 34.02
CA ASP A 216 -11.61 -4.95 34.99
C ASP A 216 -11.01 -4.69 36.39
N GLY A 217 -9.68 -4.84 36.49
CA GLY A 217 -8.91 -4.75 37.73
C GLY A 217 -8.81 -6.08 38.48
N LEU A 218 -9.46 -7.13 38.01
CA LEU A 218 -9.43 -8.48 38.60
C LEU A 218 -8.84 -9.50 37.60
N ALA A 219 -9.15 -9.34 36.33
CA ALA A 219 -8.70 -10.21 35.24
C ALA A 219 -8.45 -9.42 33.96
N ASP A 220 -7.53 -9.93 33.15
CA ASP A 220 -7.29 -9.45 31.79
C ASP A 220 -8.16 -10.24 30.81
N TYR A 221 -8.78 -9.53 29.89
CA TYR A 221 -9.62 -10.09 28.85
C TYR A 221 -8.98 -9.88 27.49
N ASN A 222 -8.36 -10.94 26.98
CA ASN A 222 -7.77 -10.96 25.65
C ASN A 222 -8.66 -11.77 24.72
N ALA A 223 -9.10 -11.17 23.61
CA ALA A 223 -9.93 -11.85 22.64
C ALA A 223 -9.72 -11.29 21.24
N ILE A 224 -9.81 -12.17 20.23
CA ILE A 224 -9.97 -11.78 18.83
C ILE A 224 -11.43 -12.04 18.43
N TYR A 225 -12.05 -11.01 17.92
CA TYR A 225 -13.34 -11.07 17.25
C TYR A 225 -13.12 -10.89 15.75
N THR A 226 -13.85 -11.60 14.93
CA THR A 226 -13.79 -11.45 13.48
C THR A 226 -15.16 -11.25 12.89
N GLY A 227 -15.24 -10.53 11.79
CA GLY A 227 -16.49 -10.27 11.12
C GLY A 227 -16.31 -9.83 9.68
N GLN A 228 -17.43 -9.60 9.03
CA GLN A 228 -17.50 -9.15 7.64
C GLN A 228 -18.31 -7.86 7.57
N SER A 229 -17.75 -6.82 7.00
CA SER A 229 -18.50 -5.60 6.71
C SER A 229 -19.61 -5.88 5.70
N PRO A 230 -20.77 -5.21 5.80
CA PRO A 230 -21.82 -5.34 4.81
C PRO A 230 -21.33 -4.99 3.39
N ALA A 231 -21.93 -5.59 2.39
CA ALA A 231 -21.62 -5.28 0.99
C ALA A 231 -21.79 -3.77 0.73
N GLY A 232 -20.79 -3.16 0.08
CA GLY A 232 -20.77 -1.73 -0.20
C GLY A 232 -20.27 -0.84 0.95
N ALA A 233 -19.98 -1.39 2.12
CA ALA A 233 -19.39 -0.63 3.23
C ALA A 233 -17.89 -0.33 3.01
N THR A 234 -17.20 -1.13 2.20
CA THR A 234 -15.81 -0.90 1.81
C THR A 234 -15.79 -0.06 0.55
N THR A 235 -15.52 1.22 0.69
CA THR A 235 -15.38 2.12 -0.44
C THR A 235 -13.91 2.46 -0.59
N VAL A 236 -13.37 2.21 -1.77
CA VAL A 236 -12.01 2.62 -2.11
C VAL A 236 -12.05 4.06 -2.57
N VAL A 237 -11.25 4.89 -1.92
CA VAL A 237 -11.05 6.28 -2.33
C VAL A 237 -10.16 6.30 -3.57
N ASN A 238 -10.67 6.81 -4.68
CA ASN A 238 -9.89 7.02 -5.90
C ASN A 238 -9.83 8.53 -6.20
N PRO A 239 -8.72 9.21 -5.85
CA PRO A 239 -8.62 10.67 -5.99
C PRO A 239 -8.56 11.16 -7.44
N ILE A 240 -8.37 10.27 -8.41
CA ILE A 240 -8.30 10.66 -9.85
C ILE A 240 -9.63 10.48 -10.57
N ASP A 241 -10.69 10.25 -9.87
CA ASP A 241 -12.00 10.27 -10.50
C ASP A 241 -12.60 8.90 -10.83
N ALA A 242 -13.92 8.94 -10.84
CA ALA A 242 -14.82 7.91 -11.31
C ALA A 242 -14.61 7.49 -12.79
N THR A 243 -13.82 8.25 -13.54
CA THR A 243 -13.52 7.99 -14.97
C THR A 243 -12.23 7.20 -15.20
N SER A 244 -11.38 7.02 -14.19
CA SER A 244 -10.23 6.15 -14.31
C SER A 244 -10.71 4.71 -14.59
N PRO A 245 -10.11 3.98 -15.58
CA PRO A 245 -10.56 2.64 -15.97
C PRO A 245 -10.17 1.58 -14.92
N VAL A 246 -10.46 1.87 -13.67
CA VAL A 246 -10.30 0.96 -12.54
C VAL A 246 -11.65 0.28 -12.31
N PRO A 247 -11.70 -1.05 -12.21
CA PRO A 247 -12.95 -1.77 -11.99
C PRO A 247 -13.70 -1.27 -10.76
N ALA A 248 -15.00 -1.06 -10.89
CA ALA A 248 -15.86 -0.70 -9.77
C ALA A 248 -15.75 -1.74 -8.65
N GLY A 249 -15.63 -1.27 -7.40
CA GLY A 249 -15.46 -2.13 -6.23
C GLY A 249 -14.06 -2.75 -6.10
N SER A 250 -13.09 -2.33 -6.93
CA SER A 250 -11.71 -2.75 -6.77
C SER A 250 -11.04 -2.02 -5.59
N CYS A 251 -9.97 -2.61 -5.08
CA CYS A 251 -9.09 -1.99 -4.08
C CYS A 251 -7.95 -1.18 -4.72
N VAL A 252 -8.05 -0.85 -6.01
CA VAL A 252 -7.04 -0.12 -6.76
C VAL A 252 -7.30 1.38 -6.69
N ILE A 253 -6.29 2.13 -6.33
CA ILE A 253 -6.27 3.58 -6.28
C ILE A 253 -5.29 4.07 -7.34
N THR A 254 -5.67 5.07 -8.12
CA THR A 254 -4.78 5.77 -9.06
C THR A 254 -4.44 7.13 -8.49
N GLY A 255 -3.15 7.42 -8.33
CA GLY A 255 -2.64 8.71 -7.87
C GLY A 255 -1.69 9.32 -8.89
N ALA A 256 -1.68 10.65 -9.02
CA ALA A 256 -0.67 11.39 -9.77
C ALA A 256 0.56 11.61 -8.87
N PHE A 257 1.74 11.61 -9.49
CA PHE A 257 2.92 12.12 -8.79
C PHE A 257 2.80 13.64 -8.67
N SER A 258 2.99 14.16 -7.46
CA SER A 258 3.19 15.60 -7.24
C SER A 258 4.67 15.93 -7.52
N GLU A 259 4.90 17.05 -8.21
CA GLU A 259 6.23 17.64 -8.36
C GLU A 259 6.76 18.19 -7.01
#